data_3bea497b6026f7cf2308c341be67b6fd
#
_entry.id   3bea497b6026f7cf2308c341be67b6fd
#
_cell.length_a   1.000
_cell.length_b   1.000
_cell.length_c   1.000
_cell.angle_alpha   90.00
_cell.angle_beta   90.00
_cell.angle_gamma   90.00
#
_symmetry.space_group_name_H-M   'P 1'
#
loop_
_entity.id
_entity.type
_entity.pdbx_description
1 polymer ?
#
loop_
_entity_poly.entity_id
_entity_poly.type
_entity_poly.pdbx_seq_one_letter_code
_entity_poly.pdbx_strand_id
1 'polypeptide(L)'
;MDRNEPRPETPAYSAACSIEHFSSDALRPLIRELFPEEEARGQDFPAGAEYRKHWEVAMAVRAFRDLGVLGPRARILGVGAGTERTLFHLTRHASEVVATDLYLGAGAWEGDAPVLMLVSPQSCTRSDFDPQRLTVRHMDGRVLDFPAESFDGVFSSSSVEHFGADDEIASAAYEMGRVLRPGGILTLATELLVMGPPGATGWSGCRLFSEPDLRRLVVEASGLELVGELDLSVSPATLETPRDLAAAVEGR
;
A
#
# COMPACT_ATOMS: atom_id res chain seq x y z
N MET A 1 -18.95 -9.23 27.27
CA MET A 1 -18.98 -8.93 25.85
C MET A 1 -20.39 -9.12 25.38
N ASP A 2 -21.05 -8.03 25.08
CA ASP A 2 -22.46 -8.02 24.67
C ASP A 2 -22.54 -8.62 23.25
N ARG A 3 -23.37 -9.64 23.07
CA ARG A 3 -23.50 -10.39 21.81
C ARG A 3 -24.30 -9.65 20.72
N ASN A 4 -24.56 -8.36 20.93
CA ASN A 4 -25.45 -7.57 20.09
C ASN A 4 -24.78 -6.33 19.46
N GLU A 5 -23.48 -6.15 19.59
CA GLU A 5 -22.77 -5.14 18.79
C GLU A 5 -22.64 -5.65 17.35
N PRO A 6 -23.01 -4.81 16.35
CA PRO A 6 -22.77 -5.19 14.95
C PRO A 6 -21.29 -5.49 14.77
N ARG A 7 -20.97 -6.66 14.22
CA ARG A 7 -19.58 -6.97 13.88
C ARG A 7 -19.09 -5.95 12.87
N PRO A 8 -17.88 -5.43 13.02
CA PRO A 8 -17.32 -4.51 12.04
C PRO A 8 -17.29 -5.18 10.67
N GLU A 9 -17.81 -4.48 9.68
CA GLU A 9 -17.88 -5.00 8.32
C GLU A 9 -16.48 -5.24 7.76
N THR A 10 -16.36 -6.30 6.98
CA THR A 10 -15.16 -6.54 6.19
C THR A 10 -15.05 -5.44 5.14
N PRO A 11 -13.95 -4.66 5.10
CA PRO A 11 -13.82 -3.60 4.11
C PRO A 11 -13.90 -4.14 2.69
N ALA A 12 -14.49 -3.36 1.77
CA ALA A 12 -14.35 -3.60 0.34
C ALA A 12 -12.86 -3.62 -0.07
N TYR A 13 -12.51 -4.22 -1.21
CA TYR A 13 -11.11 -4.18 -1.69
C TYR A 13 -10.68 -2.76 -2.05
N SER A 14 -11.60 -1.93 -2.52
CA SER A 14 -11.38 -0.53 -2.85
C SER A 14 -12.11 0.35 -1.84
N ALA A 15 -11.47 0.67 -0.72
CA ALA A 15 -12.10 1.37 0.40
C ALA A 15 -11.20 2.43 1.04
N ALA A 16 -11.83 3.44 1.65
CA ALA A 16 -11.14 4.30 2.61
C ALA A 16 -10.87 3.54 3.92
N CYS A 17 -9.75 3.84 4.58
CA CYS A 17 -9.43 3.26 5.87
C CYS A 17 -10.35 3.81 6.95
N SER A 18 -11.05 2.94 7.68
CA SER A 18 -11.82 3.27 8.88
C SER A 18 -11.29 2.51 10.10
N ILE A 19 -11.41 3.11 11.29
CA ILE A 19 -10.88 2.49 12.52
C ILE A 19 -11.54 1.16 12.83
N GLU A 20 -12.80 0.97 12.46
CA GLU A 20 -13.56 -0.26 12.63
C GLU A 20 -12.98 -1.43 11.84
N HIS A 21 -12.31 -1.17 10.71
CA HIS A 21 -11.68 -2.20 9.88
C HIS A 21 -10.62 -2.99 10.63
N PHE A 22 -9.91 -2.36 11.59
CA PHE A 22 -8.86 -3.01 12.38
C PHE A 22 -9.39 -4.14 13.28
N SER A 23 -10.67 -4.09 13.64
CA SER A 23 -11.33 -5.13 14.44
C SER A 23 -12.16 -6.11 13.62
N SER A 24 -12.22 -5.96 12.29
CA SER A 24 -12.96 -6.88 11.41
C SER A 24 -12.38 -8.30 11.43
N ASP A 25 -13.27 -9.28 11.23
CA ASP A 25 -12.88 -10.70 11.18
C ASP A 25 -11.87 -10.99 10.05
N ALA A 26 -11.86 -10.17 9.00
CA ALA A 26 -10.95 -10.32 7.87
C ALA A 26 -9.55 -9.73 8.13
N LEU A 27 -9.46 -8.53 8.73
CA LEU A 27 -8.19 -7.83 8.86
C LEU A 27 -7.49 -8.06 10.21
N ARG A 28 -8.22 -8.18 11.31
CA ARG A 28 -7.60 -8.33 12.63
C ARG A 28 -6.62 -9.50 12.74
N PRO A 29 -6.98 -10.73 12.30
CA PRO A 29 -6.03 -11.85 12.32
C PRO A 29 -4.84 -11.62 11.39
N LEU A 30 -5.09 -11.03 10.23
CA LEU A 30 -4.04 -10.75 9.23
C LEU A 30 -3.07 -9.68 9.72
N ILE A 31 -3.55 -8.61 10.35
CA ILE A 31 -2.69 -7.58 10.96
C ILE A 31 -1.80 -8.21 12.04
N ARG A 32 -2.31 -9.10 12.89
CA ARG A 32 -1.53 -9.81 13.89
C ARG A 32 -0.45 -10.70 13.25
N GLU A 33 -0.80 -11.42 12.20
CA GLU A 33 0.18 -12.21 11.43
C GLU A 33 1.29 -11.36 10.83
N LEU A 34 0.93 -10.19 10.31
CA LEU A 34 1.86 -9.28 9.62
C LEU A 34 2.75 -8.49 10.59
N PHE A 35 2.28 -8.25 11.83
CA PHE A 35 2.96 -7.42 12.84
C PHE A 35 3.09 -8.15 14.19
N PRO A 36 3.75 -9.33 14.22
CA PRO A 36 3.80 -10.14 15.42
C PRO A 36 4.56 -9.47 16.59
N GLU A 37 5.51 -8.59 16.30
CA GLU A 37 6.23 -7.83 17.30
C GLU A 37 5.36 -6.80 18.03
N GLU A 38 4.31 -6.32 17.37
CA GLU A 38 3.35 -5.38 17.96
C GLU A 38 2.24 -6.12 18.70
N GLU A 39 1.82 -7.28 18.22
CA GLU A 39 0.92 -8.17 18.94
C GLU A 39 1.48 -8.53 20.32
N ALA A 40 2.79 -8.76 20.43
CA ALA A 40 3.46 -9.07 21.68
C ALA A 40 3.44 -7.92 22.72
N ARG A 41 3.11 -6.68 22.29
CA ARG A 41 3.06 -5.50 23.17
C ARG A 41 1.73 -5.30 23.90
N GLY A 42 0.64 -5.96 23.47
CA GLY A 42 -0.66 -5.82 24.13
C GLY A 42 -1.74 -6.75 23.61
N GLN A 43 -2.66 -7.14 24.50
CA GLN A 43 -3.76 -8.07 24.16
C GLN A 43 -4.80 -7.47 23.21
N ASP A 44 -4.90 -6.14 23.13
CA ASP A 44 -5.91 -5.42 22.36
C ASP A 44 -5.45 -5.03 20.95
N PHE A 45 -4.21 -5.36 20.57
CA PHE A 45 -3.72 -5.09 19.22
C PHE A 45 -4.45 -5.94 18.17
N PRO A 46 -4.85 -5.37 17.03
CA PRO A 46 -5.00 -3.94 16.76
C PRO A 46 -6.27 -3.38 17.42
N ALA A 47 -6.20 -2.15 17.95
CA ALA A 47 -7.30 -1.47 18.64
C ALA A 47 -8.04 -0.44 17.75
N GLY A 48 -7.49 -0.12 16.56
CA GLY A 48 -8.01 0.88 15.63
C GLY A 48 -7.31 2.24 15.71
N ALA A 49 -6.47 2.45 16.71
CA ALA A 49 -5.67 3.66 16.88
C ALA A 49 -4.23 3.52 16.29
N GLU A 50 -3.94 2.36 15.72
CA GLU A 50 -2.65 2.08 15.12
C GLU A 50 -2.40 2.91 13.86
N TYR A 51 -1.14 2.91 13.46
CA TYR A 51 -0.70 3.56 12.24
C TYR A 51 -1.43 2.96 11.01
N ARG A 52 -1.93 3.82 10.10
CA ARG A 52 -2.67 3.38 8.91
C ARG A 52 -1.91 2.37 8.05
N LYS A 53 -0.60 2.37 8.11
CA LYS A 53 0.27 1.42 7.42
C LYS A 53 -0.06 -0.05 7.75
N HIS A 54 -0.54 -0.36 8.96
CA HIS A 54 -1.00 -1.71 9.29
C HIS A 54 -2.18 -2.13 8.42
N TRP A 55 -3.12 -1.20 8.20
CA TRP A 55 -4.26 -1.43 7.33
C TRP A 55 -3.84 -1.57 5.87
N GLU A 56 -2.97 -0.71 5.36
CA GLU A 56 -2.49 -0.73 3.98
C GLU A 56 -1.82 -2.06 3.64
N VAL A 57 -0.88 -2.51 4.48
CA VAL A 57 -0.18 -3.80 4.31
C VAL A 57 -1.16 -4.96 4.35
N ALA A 58 -2.10 -4.94 5.30
CA ALA A 58 -3.10 -6.00 5.43
C ALA A 58 -4.05 -6.04 4.23
N MET A 59 -4.50 -4.89 3.72
CA MET A 59 -5.36 -4.83 2.54
C MET A 59 -4.65 -5.34 1.28
N ALA A 60 -3.39 -4.97 1.07
CA ALA A 60 -2.60 -5.47 -0.06
C ALA A 60 -2.43 -6.99 -0.01
N VAL A 61 -2.02 -7.52 1.14
CA VAL A 61 -1.83 -8.98 1.32
C VAL A 61 -3.16 -9.72 1.21
N ARG A 62 -4.24 -9.19 1.79
CA ARG A 62 -5.59 -9.75 1.68
C ARG A 62 -6.03 -9.86 0.23
N ALA A 63 -5.93 -8.77 -0.54
CA ALA A 63 -6.31 -8.77 -1.94
C ALA A 63 -5.55 -9.84 -2.74
N PHE A 64 -4.25 -9.94 -2.57
CA PHE A 64 -3.44 -10.95 -3.25
C PHE A 64 -3.78 -12.37 -2.83
N ARG A 65 -4.14 -12.63 -1.56
CA ARG A 65 -4.57 -13.95 -1.08
C ARG A 65 -5.92 -14.32 -1.64
N ASP A 66 -6.93 -13.47 -1.40
CA ASP A 66 -8.33 -13.77 -1.68
C ASP A 66 -8.59 -13.86 -3.19
N LEU A 67 -7.86 -13.07 -4.00
CA LEU A 67 -7.99 -13.04 -5.46
C LEU A 67 -7.02 -14.01 -6.18
N GLY A 68 -6.33 -14.86 -5.42
CA GLY A 68 -5.56 -15.97 -5.97
C GLY A 68 -4.26 -15.58 -6.67
N VAL A 69 -3.71 -14.39 -6.38
CA VAL A 69 -2.44 -13.93 -6.96
C VAL A 69 -1.24 -14.66 -6.36
N LEU A 70 -1.29 -14.94 -5.04
CA LEU A 70 -0.15 -15.59 -4.35
C LEU A 70 -0.03 -17.06 -4.69
N GLY A 71 1.20 -17.48 -4.93
CA GLY A 71 1.49 -18.89 -5.20
C GLY A 71 2.96 -19.09 -5.55
N PRO A 72 3.40 -20.37 -5.63
CA PRO A 72 4.81 -20.73 -5.82
C PRO A 72 5.38 -20.34 -7.19
N ARG A 73 4.58 -19.81 -8.09
CA ARG A 73 5.00 -19.28 -9.39
C ARG A 73 4.71 -17.80 -9.55
N ALA A 74 4.08 -17.16 -8.57
CA ALA A 74 3.69 -15.76 -8.63
C ALA A 74 4.93 -14.85 -8.67
N ARG A 75 4.86 -13.82 -9.50
CA ARG A 75 5.82 -12.73 -9.58
C ARG A 75 5.15 -11.44 -9.17
N ILE A 76 5.68 -10.78 -8.16
CA ILE A 76 5.09 -9.57 -7.58
C ILE A 76 6.05 -8.40 -7.75
N LEU A 77 5.52 -7.24 -8.12
CA LEU A 77 6.26 -5.98 -8.22
C LEU A 77 5.79 -5.01 -7.14
N GLY A 78 6.71 -4.42 -6.41
CA GLY A 78 6.48 -3.24 -5.59
C GLY A 78 7.04 -1.99 -6.28
N VAL A 79 6.19 -0.95 -6.44
CA VAL A 79 6.52 0.32 -7.08
C VAL A 79 6.52 1.43 -6.05
N GLY A 80 7.63 2.16 -5.93
CA GLY A 80 7.84 3.07 -4.80
C GLY A 80 7.82 2.31 -3.48
N ALA A 81 8.48 1.15 -3.46
CA ALA A 81 8.26 0.15 -2.43
C ALA A 81 9.10 0.36 -1.16
N GLY A 82 10.07 1.27 -1.20
CA GLY A 82 10.89 1.60 -0.03
C GLY A 82 11.39 0.38 0.73
N THR A 83 11.05 0.34 2.00
CA THR A 83 11.30 -0.79 2.92
C THR A 83 9.99 -1.42 3.40
N GLU A 84 8.96 -1.41 2.56
CA GLU A 84 7.62 -1.85 2.92
C GLU A 84 7.60 -3.29 3.42
N ARG A 85 6.90 -3.52 4.53
CA ARG A 85 6.71 -4.86 5.11
C ARG A 85 6.08 -5.84 4.12
N THR A 86 5.22 -5.35 3.26
CA THR A 86 4.59 -6.11 2.18
C THR A 86 5.62 -6.85 1.33
N LEU A 87 6.74 -6.20 0.95
CA LEU A 87 7.82 -6.83 0.19
C LEU A 87 8.32 -8.11 0.87
N PHE A 88 8.74 -7.96 2.11
CA PHE A 88 9.38 -9.03 2.88
C PHE A 88 8.41 -10.18 3.13
N HIS A 89 7.16 -9.87 3.51
CA HIS A 89 6.14 -10.88 3.72
C HIS A 89 5.85 -11.69 2.45
N LEU A 90 5.72 -11.03 1.30
CA LEU A 90 5.37 -11.69 0.04
C LEU A 90 6.44 -12.63 -0.48
N THR A 91 7.73 -12.45 -0.13
CA THR A 91 8.79 -13.40 -0.50
C THR A 91 8.55 -14.82 0.01
N ARG A 92 7.76 -14.97 1.07
CA ARG A 92 7.41 -16.29 1.63
C ARG A 92 6.32 -17.00 0.84
N HIS A 93 5.62 -16.31 -0.05
CA HIS A 93 4.42 -16.77 -0.75
C HIS A 93 4.51 -16.71 -2.27
N ALA A 94 5.44 -15.94 -2.82
CA ALA A 94 5.67 -15.78 -4.25
C ALA A 94 6.99 -16.43 -4.69
N SER A 95 7.17 -16.66 -5.98
CA SER A 95 8.45 -17.14 -6.55
C SER A 95 9.48 -16.02 -6.62
N GLU A 96 9.02 -14.79 -6.86
CA GLU A 96 9.86 -13.60 -6.98
C GLU A 96 9.08 -12.37 -6.51
N VAL A 97 9.73 -11.53 -5.72
CA VAL A 97 9.27 -10.18 -5.37
C VAL A 97 10.33 -9.19 -5.84
N VAL A 98 9.93 -8.26 -6.68
CA VAL A 98 10.81 -7.19 -7.18
C VAL A 98 10.41 -5.89 -6.49
N ALA A 99 11.34 -5.28 -5.77
CA ALA A 99 11.18 -3.97 -5.16
C ALA A 99 11.80 -2.91 -6.08
N THR A 100 11.04 -1.88 -6.44
CA THR A 100 11.54 -0.73 -7.19
C THR A 100 11.27 0.56 -6.43
N ASP A 101 12.26 1.44 -6.41
CA ASP A 101 12.19 2.78 -5.82
C ASP A 101 13.38 3.63 -6.28
N LEU A 102 13.37 4.92 -5.97
CA LEU A 102 14.48 5.84 -6.21
C LEU A 102 15.57 5.70 -5.11
N TYR A 103 16.04 4.49 -4.85
CA TYR A 103 17.01 4.16 -3.80
C TYR A 103 18.33 4.94 -3.86
N LEU A 104 18.65 5.58 -4.97
CA LEU A 104 19.86 6.39 -5.12
C LEU A 104 19.64 7.89 -4.89
N GLY A 105 18.49 8.26 -4.31
CA GLY A 105 18.23 9.63 -3.88
C GLY A 105 17.98 10.61 -5.04
N ALA A 106 17.33 10.19 -6.10
CA ALA A 106 16.98 11.05 -7.23
C ALA A 106 15.65 11.80 -7.05
N GLY A 107 14.97 11.63 -5.92
CA GLY A 107 13.68 12.25 -5.59
C GLY A 107 13.82 13.58 -4.84
N ALA A 108 12.77 14.39 -4.90
CA ALA A 108 12.64 15.61 -4.09
C ALA A 108 12.06 15.33 -2.68
N TRP A 109 11.87 14.07 -2.33
CA TRP A 109 11.24 13.62 -1.09
C TRP A 109 12.28 13.37 0.01
N GLU A 110 12.16 14.03 1.16
CA GLU A 110 13.09 13.88 2.30
C GLU A 110 13.03 12.48 2.98
N GLY A 111 12.06 11.65 2.60
CA GLY A 111 11.88 10.28 3.08
C GLY A 111 12.38 9.22 2.10
N ASP A 112 13.40 9.52 1.29
CA ASP A 112 13.95 8.61 0.30
C ASP A 112 14.21 7.20 0.85
N ALA A 113 13.86 6.22 0.04
CA ALA A 113 14.13 4.82 0.37
C ALA A 113 15.64 4.60 0.54
N PRO A 114 16.06 3.89 1.61
CA PRO A 114 17.49 3.82 1.93
C PRO A 114 18.25 3.04 0.85
N VAL A 115 19.38 3.59 0.41
CA VAL A 115 20.30 2.92 -0.52
C VAL A 115 20.74 1.54 -0.01
N LEU A 116 20.65 1.33 1.29
CA LEU A 116 20.96 0.05 1.94
C LEU A 116 20.10 -1.11 1.41
N MET A 117 18.88 -0.83 0.91
CA MET A 117 18.05 -1.84 0.26
C MET A 117 18.72 -2.50 -0.95
N LEU A 118 19.52 -1.75 -1.71
CA LEU A 118 20.23 -2.29 -2.89
C LEU A 118 21.36 -3.26 -2.55
N VAL A 119 21.93 -3.17 -1.35
CA VAL A 119 23.12 -3.93 -0.98
C VAL A 119 22.91 -4.88 0.19
N SER A 120 21.94 -4.58 1.06
CA SER A 120 21.67 -5.37 2.27
C SER A 120 20.24 -5.22 2.73
N PRO A 121 19.23 -5.70 1.96
CA PRO A 121 17.81 -5.56 2.32
C PRO A 121 17.47 -6.18 3.67
N GLN A 122 18.20 -7.22 4.11
CA GLN A 122 18.05 -7.83 5.44
C GLN A 122 18.35 -6.87 6.59
N SER A 123 19.14 -5.81 6.36
CA SER A 123 19.41 -4.77 7.36
C SER A 123 18.30 -3.73 7.45
N CYS A 124 17.35 -3.73 6.51
CA CYS A 124 16.23 -2.79 6.44
C CYS A 124 14.94 -3.34 7.06
N THR A 125 14.94 -4.57 7.53
CA THR A 125 13.75 -5.19 8.12
C THR A 125 14.09 -6.06 9.33
N ARG A 126 13.10 -6.24 10.21
CA ARG A 126 13.13 -7.27 11.27
C ARG A 126 12.19 -8.44 10.95
N SER A 127 11.48 -8.36 9.84
CA SER A 127 10.56 -9.41 9.40
C SER A 127 11.32 -10.58 8.80
N ASP A 128 10.85 -11.77 9.07
CA ASP A 128 11.28 -12.98 8.36
C ASP A 128 10.93 -12.90 6.88
N PHE A 129 11.91 -13.17 6.00
CA PHE A 129 11.71 -13.18 4.55
C PHE A 129 12.69 -14.13 3.86
N ASP A 130 12.41 -14.47 2.60
CA ASP A 130 13.31 -15.25 1.76
C ASP A 130 14.18 -14.32 0.89
N PRO A 131 15.46 -14.11 1.23
CA PRO A 131 16.31 -13.20 0.48
C PRO A 131 16.62 -13.67 -0.95
N GLN A 132 16.44 -14.95 -1.25
CA GLN A 132 16.65 -15.49 -2.59
C GLN A 132 15.51 -15.13 -3.55
N ARG A 133 14.37 -14.72 -3.02
CA ARG A 133 13.17 -14.34 -3.78
C ARG A 133 12.95 -12.82 -3.85
N LEU A 134 13.81 -12.03 -3.21
CA LEU A 134 13.76 -10.57 -3.26
C LEU A 134 14.81 -10.03 -4.22
N THR A 135 14.37 -9.29 -5.23
CA THR A 135 15.22 -8.49 -6.12
C THR A 135 14.94 -7.02 -5.86
N VAL A 136 15.98 -6.21 -5.63
CA VAL A 136 15.83 -4.76 -5.41
C VAL A 136 16.47 -4.01 -6.57
N ARG A 137 15.74 -3.05 -7.15
CA ARG A 137 16.22 -2.23 -8.27
C ARG A 137 15.96 -0.75 -8.02
N HIS A 138 16.94 0.09 -8.30
CA HIS A 138 16.73 1.52 -8.46
C HIS A 138 15.96 1.76 -9.75
N MET A 139 14.76 2.34 -9.66
CA MET A 139 13.89 2.53 -10.83
C MET A 139 12.85 3.61 -10.54
N ASP A 140 12.57 4.44 -11.53
CA ASP A 140 11.46 5.39 -11.48
C ASP A 140 10.15 4.68 -11.81
N GLY A 141 9.16 4.78 -10.91
CA GLY A 141 7.83 4.17 -11.07
C GLY A 141 7.05 4.70 -12.28
N ARG A 142 7.43 5.85 -12.83
CA ARG A 142 6.81 6.47 -14.01
C ARG A 142 7.32 5.85 -15.32
N VAL A 143 8.43 5.09 -15.27
CA VAL A 143 9.02 4.40 -16.42
C VAL A 143 9.59 3.07 -15.95
N LEU A 144 8.81 2.00 -16.04
CA LEU A 144 9.20 0.67 -15.58
C LEU A 144 9.91 -0.11 -16.69
N ASP A 145 11.18 -0.44 -16.47
CA ASP A 145 12.00 -1.25 -17.39
C ASP A 145 11.67 -2.74 -17.24
N PHE A 146 10.41 -3.08 -17.50
CA PHE A 146 9.91 -4.46 -17.57
C PHE A 146 9.03 -4.62 -18.81
N PRO A 147 9.03 -5.82 -19.44
CA PRO A 147 8.06 -6.12 -20.48
C PRO A 147 6.62 -5.99 -19.99
N ALA A 148 5.68 -5.72 -20.89
CA ALA A 148 4.27 -5.82 -20.57
C ALA A 148 3.93 -7.23 -20.05
N GLU A 149 2.90 -7.34 -19.23
CA GLU A 149 2.36 -8.61 -18.73
C GLU A 149 3.40 -9.50 -18.01
N SER A 150 4.32 -8.87 -17.24
CA SER A 150 5.43 -9.56 -16.57
C SER A 150 5.12 -10.04 -15.15
N PHE A 151 4.09 -9.47 -14.50
CA PHE A 151 3.79 -9.69 -13.08
C PHE A 151 2.36 -10.18 -12.87
N ASP A 152 2.17 -11.03 -11.88
CA ASP A 152 0.86 -11.51 -11.43
C ASP A 152 0.21 -10.53 -10.45
N GLY A 153 1.02 -9.77 -9.72
CA GLY A 153 0.57 -8.72 -8.80
C GLY A 153 1.52 -7.52 -8.81
N VAL A 154 0.95 -6.34 -8.63
CA VAL A 154 1.69 -5.09 -8.43
C VAL A 154 1.15 -4.41 -7.18
N PHE A 155 2.01 -3.83 -6.35
CA PHE A 155 1.57 -2.97 -5.26
C PHE A 155 2.35 -1.67 -5.21
N SER A 156 1.67 -0.61 -4.75
CA SER A 156 2.26 0.68 -4.40
C SER A 156 1.52 1.22 -3.18
N SER A 157 2.24 1.50 -2.10
CA SER A 157 1.64 1.89 -0.82
C SER A 157 2.24 3.18 -0.31
N SER A 158 1.42 4.23 -0.16
CA SER A 158 1.81 5.58 0.29
C SER A 158 3.03 6.09 -0.47
N SER A 159 2.96 6.04 -1.80
CA SER A 159 4.08 6.39 -2.68
C SER A 159 3.65 7.23 -3.88
N VAL A 160 2.56 6.84 -4.57
CA VAL A 160 2.10 7.49 -5.80
C VAL A 160 1.79 8.98 -5.60
N GLU A 161 1.39 9.40 -4.41
CA GLU A 161 1.15 10.78 -4.00
C GLU A 161 2.39 11.67 -4.06
N HIS A 162 3.58 11.07 -4.17
CA HIS A 162 4.87 11.75 -4.27
C HIS A 162 5.47 11.72 -5.67
N PHE A 163 4.81 11.10 -6.66
CA PHE A 163 5.38 10.91 -8.00
C PHE A 163 5.36 12.16 -8.87
N GLY A 164 4.81 13.27 -8.38
CA GLY A 164 4.86 14.56 -9.04
C GLY A 164 3.50 15.10 -9.47
N ALA A 165 3.41 15.65 -10.69
CA ALA A 165 2.19 16.24 -11.24
C ALA A 165 1.21 15.15 -11.73
N ASP A 166 -0.01 15.56 -12.11
CA ASP A 166 -1.08 14.65 -12.55
C ASP A 166 -0.67 13.73 -13.69
N ASP A 167 0.07 14.22 -14.65
CA ASP A 167 0.58 13.45 -15.79
C ASP A 167 1.67 12.46 -15.38
N GLU A 168 2.48 12.77 -14.40
CA GLU A 168 3.49 11.87 -13.85
C GLU A 168 2.85 10.75 -13.04
N ILE A 169 1.83 11.07 -12.23
CA ILE A 169 1.03 10.08 -11.49
C ILE A 169 0.29 9.15 -12.46
N ALA A 170 -0.35 9.72 -13.49
CA ALA A 170 -1.04 8.92 -14.51
C ALA A 170 -0.06 8.02 -15.30
N SER A 171 1.15 8.50 -15.57
CA SER A 171 2.19 7.68 -16.21
C SER A 171 2.59 6.50 -15.35
N ALA A 172 2.75 6.69 -14.05
CA ALA A 172 3.06 5.60 -13.13
C ALA A 172 1.90 4.59 -13.03
N ALA A 173 0.66 5.06 -12.98
CA ALA A 173 -0.52 4.18 -13.00
C ALA A 173 -0.59 3.36 -14.28
N TYR A 174 -0.35 4.00 -15.44
CA TYR A 174 -0.28 3.31 -16.73
C TYR A 174 0.80 2.22 -16.74
N GLU A 175 2.00 2.52 -16.28
CA GLU A 175 3.10 1.56 -16.22
C GLU A 175 2.78 0.38 -15.30
N MET A 176 2.18 0.63 -14.13
CA MET A 176 1.73 -0.42 -13.22
C MET A 176 0.68 -1.33 -13.89
N GLY A 177 -0.26 -0.77 -14.65
CA GLY A 177 -1.24 -1.53 -15.44
C GLY A 177 -0.58 -2.30 -16.59
N ARG A 178 0.34 -1.68 -17.31
CA ARG A 178 1.04 -2.29 -18.47
C ARG A 178 1.83 -3.55 -18.09
N VAL A 179 2.50 -3.53 -16.95
CA VAL A 179 3.33 -4.67 -16.52
C VAL A 179 2.53 -5.80 -15.88
N LEU A 180 1.26 -5.59 -15.53
CA LEU A 180 0.36 -6.64 -15.05
C LEU A 180 -0.07 -7.57 -16.16
N ARG A 181 -0.13 -8.85 -15.86
CA ARG A 181 -0.76 -9.87 -16.73
C ARG A 181 -2.28 -9.72 -16.72
N PRO A 182 -2.95 -10.16 -17.79
CA PRO A 182 -4.40 -10.34 -17.74
C PRO A 182 -4.83 -11.19 -16.53
N GLY A 183 -5.77 -10.67 -15.73
CA GLY A 183 -6.19 -11.28 -14.46
C GLY A 183 -5.26 -11.01 -13.27
N GLY A 184 -4.19 -10.25 -13.46
CA GLY A 184 -3.34 -9.79 -12.36
C GLY A 184 -4.02 -8.70 -11.52
N ILE A 185 -3.51 -8.46 -10.32
CA ILE A 185 -4.09 -7.52 -9.35
C ILE A 185 -3.10 -6.41 -9.03
N LEU A 186 -3.56 -5.15 -9.17
CA LEU A 186 -2.92 -3.96 -8.61
C LEU A 186 -3.54 -3.64 -7.26
N THR A 187 -2.72 -3.53 -6.21
CA THR A 187 -3.12 -2.89 -4.96
C THR A 187 -2.40 -1.56 -4.82
N LEU A 188 -3.17 -0.49 -4.60
CA LEU A 188 -2.64 0.86 -4.45
C LEU A 188 -3.28 1.50 -3.22
N ALA A 189 -2.44 1.98 -2.29
CA ALA A 189 -2.86 2.79 -1.17
C ALA A 189 -2.25 4.18 -1.28
N THR A 190 -3.05 5.22 -1.03
CA THR A 190 -2.63 6.62 -1.13
C THR A 190 -3.48 7.51 -0.21
N GLU A 191 -3.12 8.78 -0.12
CA GLU A 191 -3.76 9.74 0.78
C GLU A 191 -5.07 10.29 0.20
N LEU A 192 -6.19 10.02 0.88
CA LEU A 192 -7.54 10.46 0.48
C LEU A 192 -7.85 11.85 1.04
N LEU A 193 -8.33 12.76 0.19
CA LEU A 193 -8.92 14.03 0.62
C LEU A 193 -10.37 13.80 1.09
N VAL A 194 -10.56 13.63 2.39
CA VAL A 194 -11.90 13.43 2.97
C VAL A 194 -12.70 14.73 3.05
N MET A 195 -12.04 15.84 3.35
CA MET A 195 -12.64 17.18 3.43
C MET A 195 -11.67 18.23 2.90
N GLY A 196 -12.17 19.18 2.13
CA GLY A 196 -11.38 20.29 1.59
C GLY A 196 -11.70 20.60 0.13
N PRO A 197 -11.11 21.67 -0.42
CA PRO A 197 -11.28 21.98 -1.83
C PRO A 197 -10.54 20.96 -2.72
N PRO A 198 -11.07 20.66 -3.91
CA PRO A 198 -10.36 19.86 -4.90
C PRO A 198 -8.96 20.43 -5.19
N GLY A 199 -7.97 19.57 -5.31
CA GLY A 199 -6.58 19.95 -5.55
C GLY A 199 -5.86 20.46 -4.29
N ALA A 200 -6.45 20.32 -3.11
CA ALA A 200 -5.72 20.53 -1.86
C ALA A 200 -4.47 19.65 -1.85
N THR A 201 -3.34 20.26 -1.55
CA THR A 201 -2.10 19.52 -1.30
C THR A 201 -1.94 19.31 0.20
N GLY A 202 -1.46 18.14 0.59
CA GLY A 202 -1.01 17.89 1.95
C GLY A 202 0.27 18.68 2.26
N TRP A 203 1.06 18.14 3.17
CA TRP A 203 2.39 18.71 3.42
C TRP A 203 3.28 18.56 2.18
N SER A 204 4.43 19.24 2.21
CA SER A 204 5.35 19.38 1.07
C SER A 204 5.53 18.07 0.26
N GLY A 205 5.18 18.13 -1.02
CA GLY A 205 5.36 17.02 -1.98
C GLY A 205 4.35 15.87 -1.88
N CYS A 206 3.32 15.96 -1.02
CA CYS A 206 2.27 14.95 -0.91
C CYS A 206 0.97 15.44 -1.57
N ARG A 207 0.48 14.71 -2.56
CA ARG A 207 -0.83 14.96 -3.14
C ARG A 207 -1.93 14.29 -2.33
N LEU A 208 -3.03 14.99 -2.09
CA LEU A 208 -4.27 14.41 -1.58
C LEU A 208 -5.21 14.12 -2.74
N PHE A 209 -5.72 12.90 -2.83
CA PHE A 209 -6.59 12.46 -3.91
C PHE A 209 -8.06 12.63 -3.53
N SER A 210 -8.82 13.32 -4.36
CA SER A 210 -10.28 13.24 -4.35
C SER A 210 -10.75 11.98 -5.08
N GLU A 211 -12.01 11.58 -4.93
CA GLU A 211 -12.56 10.46 -5.72
C GLU A 211 -12.41 10.66 -7.24
N PRO A 212 -12.73 11.84 -7.82
CA PRO A 212 -12.47 12.07 -9.25
C PRO A 212 -10.99 11.92 -9.63
N ASP A 213 -10.05 12.34 -8.76
CA ASP A 213 -8.63 12.15 -9.02
C ASP A 213 -8.24 10.67 -9.04
N LEU A 214 -8.71 9.88 -8.07
CA LEU A 214 -8.45 8.43 -8.03
C LEU A 214 -8.97 7.75 -9.29
N ARG A 215 -10.19 8.08 -9.71
CA ARG A 215 -10.78 7.52 -10.93
C ARG A 215 -9.96 7.87 -12.17
N ARG A 216 -9.63 9.14 -12.36
CA ARG A 216 -8.93 9.64 -13.53
C ARG A 216 -7.45 9.24 -13.56
N LEU A 217 -6.72 9.51 -12.46
CA LEU A 217 -5.26 9.39 -12.41
C LEU A 217 -4.78 7.96 -12.12
N VAL A 218 -5.63 7.13 -11.53
CA VAL A 218 -5.26 5.76 -11.15
C VAL A 218 -6.04 4.75 -11.99
N VAL A 219 -7.37 4.73 -11.87
CA VAL A 219 -8.16 3.67 -12.50
C VAL A 219 -8.15 3.79 -14.02
N GLU A 220 -8.56 4.94 -14.56
CA GLU A 220 -8.59 5.16 -16.02
C GLU A 220 -7.19 5.14 -16.63
N ALA A 221 -6.23 5.78 -15.97
CA ALA A 221 -4.86 5.82 -16.46
C ALA A 221 -4.18 4.44 -16.51
N SER A 222 -4.43 3.58 -15.53
CA SER A 222 -3.88 2.22 -15.52
C SER A 222 -4.53 1.29 -16.55
N GLY A 223 -5.73 1.63 -17.05
CA GLY A 223 -6.52 0.77 -17.92
C GLY A 223 -7.11 -0.46 -17.21
N LEU A 224 -7.13 -0.45 -15.88
CA LEU A 224 -7.64 -1.53 -15.05
C LEU A 224 -9.07 -1.25 -14.57
N GLU A 225 -9.75 -2.30 -14.15
CA GLU A 225 -11.07 -2.22 -13.54
C GLU A 225 -10.98 -2.38 -12.02
N LEU A 226 -11.85 -1.67 -11.28
CA LEU A 226 -11.94 -1.83 -9.83
C LEU A 226 -12.46 -3.22 -9.48
N VAL A 227 -11.89 -3.82 -8.44
CA VAL A 227 -12.44 -5.04 -7.85
C VAL A 227 -13.57 -4.65 -6.88
N GLY A 228 -14.80 -4.83 -7.32
CA GLY A 228 -15.99 -4.43 -6.58
C GLY A 228 -16.25 -2.93 -6.66
N GLU A 229 -17.01 -2.43 -5.70
CA GLU A 229 -17.35 -1.01 -5.60
C GLU A 229 -16.27 -0.23 -4.86
N LEU A 230 -16.12 1.05 -5.20
CA LEU A 230 -15.26 1.99 -4.48
C LEU A 230 -16.03 2.58 -3.29
N ASP A 231 -15.67 2.17 -2.09
CA ASP A 231 -16.24 2.68 -0.84
C ASP A 231 -15.28 3.68 -0.18
N LEU A 232 -15.56 4.96 -0.36
CA LEU A 232 -14.81 6.05 0.25
C LEU A 232 -15.52 6.63 1.48
N SER A 233 -16.52 5.94 2.00
CA SER A 233 -17.17 6.33 3.24
C SER A 233 -16.20 6.25 4.42
N VAL A 234 -16.28 7.24 5.31
CA VAL A 234 -15.44 7.32 6.51
C VAL A 234 -16.37 7.47 7.70
N SER A 235 -16.21 6.61 8.69
CA SER A 235 -17.07 6.63 9.88
C SER A 235 -16.89 7.90 10.72
N PRO A 236 -17.93 8.35 11.47
CA PRO A 236 -17.80 9.46 12.40
C PRO A 236 -16.65 9.25 13.40
N ALA A 237 -16.48 8.03 13.93
CA ALA A 237 -15.43 7.71 14.87
C ALA A 237 -14.02 7.86 14.24
N THR A 238 -13.88 7.51 12.95
CA THR A 238 -12.62 7.75 12.20
C THR A 238 -12.36 9.25 12.01
N LEU A 239 -13.40 10.06 11.73
CA LEU A 239 -13.29 11.51 11.60
C LEU A 239 -12.95 12.21 12.92
N GLU A 240 -13.43 11.69 14.04
CA GLU A 240 -13.13 12.19 15.39
C GLU A 240 -11.72 11.80 15.87
N THR A 241 -11.05 10.91 15.16
CA THR A 241 -9.68 10.48 15.44
C THR A 241 -8.74 10.91 14.29
N PRO A 242 -8.69 12.20 13.95
CA PRO A 242 -7.82 12.67 12.90
C PRO A 242 -6.37 12.42 13.30
N ARG A 243 -5.56 11.97 12.37
CA ARG A 243 -4.13 11.96 12.57
C ARG A 243 -3.63 13.39 12.55
N ASP A 244 -2.90 13.77 13.58
CA ASP A 244 -2.12 15.00 13.54
C ASP A 244 -0.94 14.77 12.57
N LEU A 245 -1.08 15.28 11.37
CA LEU A 245 -0.07 15.18 10.32
C LEU A 245 1.23 15.89 10.73
N ALA A 246 1.13 16.99 11.51
CA ALA A 246 2.30 17.68 12.02
C ALA A 246 3.06 16.78 13.00
N ALA A 247 2.38 16.14 13.94
CA ALA A 247 2.99 15.19 14.87
C ALA A 247 3.57 13.95 14.16
N ALA A 248 2.95 13.51 13.06
CA ALA A 248 3.47 12.39 12.27
C ALA A 248 4.77 12.75 11.52
N VAL A 249 4.94 14.01 11.14
CA VAL A 249 6.18 14.51 10.50
C VAL A 249 7.28 14.76 11.54
N GLU A 250 6.93 15.25 12.74
CA GLU A 250 7.88 15.52 13.83
C GLU A 250 8.35 14.25 14.58
N GLY A 251 7.60 13.16 14.50
CA GLY A 251 7.88 11.89 15.18
C GLY A 251 8.83 10.94 14.43
N ARG A 252 9.59 11.43 13.47
CA ARG A 252 10.60 10.66 12.72
C ARG A 252 11.97 10.70 13.34
#